data_18d1f29b833791dfe076edb057a3f040
#
_entry.id   18d1f29b833791dfe076edb057a3f040
#
_cell.length_a   1.000
_cell.length_b   1.000
_cell.length_c   1.000
_cell.angle_alpha   90.00
_cell.angle_beta   90.00
_cell.angle_gamma   90.00
#
_symmetry.space_group_name_H-M   'P 1'
#
loop_
_entity.id
_entity.type
_entity.pdbx_description
1 polymer ?
#
loop_
_entity_poly.entity_id
_entity_poly.type
_entity_poly.pdbx_seq_one_letter_code
_entity_poly.pdbx_strand_id
1 'polypeptide(L)'
;MVVLLLVLYGGQTIAHAQQTIFNVPTTDVLDKGKVYFELDISAKPNDSDALNKFSSFVPHVVVGTGHNIEIGLNIAGNVQPGADSTTLVPVLKWRVYNGGDNGWAIVVGTHVFIPVHNKAYDVGNYTYTMVQKTFKTKTRVGFGSGFFTKDVVVPNAVRGVGQFTFEQPVTNKFTIASDWYTGKHANGYWTSGGIYKVTKKLTAYSGYSVGNANASKGNDFLLVEIGYNFN
;
A
#
# COMPACT_ATOMS: atom_id res chain seq x y z
N MET A 1 -31.34 29.87 -30.00
CA MET A 1 -30.27 29.07 -30.59
C MET A 1 -29.26 28.83 -29.51
N VAL A 2 -29.38 27.68 -28.81
CA VAL A 2 -28.50 27.31 -27.67
C VAL A 2 -27.41 26.43 -28.25
N VAL A 3 -26.16 26.90 -28.23
CA VAL A 3 -24.98 26.14 -28.65
C VAL A 3 -24.56 25.25 -27.45
N LEU A 4 -24.82 23.97 -27.59
CA LEU A 4 -24.38 22.95 -26.62
C LEU A 4 -22.88 22.65 -26.87
N LEU A 5 -22.00 23.24 -26.08
CA LEU A 5 -20.57 22.93 -26.08
C LEU A 5 -20.37 21.55 -25.41
N LEU A 6 -20.32 20.52 -26.24
CA LEU A 6 -19.81 19.19 -25.83
C LEU A 6 -18.29 19.28 -25.61
N VAL A 7 -17.87 19.52 -24.39
CA VAL A 7 -16.49 19.35 -23.99
C VAL A 7 -16.24 17.86 -23.91
N LEU A 8 -15.63 17.30 -24.95
CA LEU A 8 -15.04 15.95 -24.93
C LEU A 8 -13.86 15.97 -23.95
N TYR A 9 -14.11 15.66 -22.68
CA TYR A 9 -13.07 15.27 -21.76
C TYR A 9 -12.54 13.89 -22.19
N GLY A 10 -11.52 13.90 -23.01
CA GLY A 10 -10.66 12.74 -23.21
C GLY A 10 -10.01 12.40 -21.86
N GLY A 11 -10.63 11.52 -21.11
CA GLY A 11 -10.08 11.00 -19.86
C GLY A 11 -8.83 10.22 -20.18
N GLN A 12 -7.66 10.86 -20.10
CA GLN A 12 -6.42 10.13 -19.94
C GLN A 12 -6.53 9.42 -18.58
N THR A 13 -6.73 8.13 -18.60
CA THR A 13 -6.55 7.28 -17.43
C THR A 13 -5.07 7.33 -17.08
N ILE A 14 -4.70 8.25 -16.18
CA ILE A 14 -3.38 8.21 -15.58
C ILE A 14 -3.40 6.93 -14.74
N ALA A 15 -2.66 5.92 -15.18
CA ALA A 15 -2.43 4.73 -14.39
C ALA A 15 -1.72 5.18 -13.11
N HIS A 16 -2.45 5.22 -12.01
CA HIS A 16 -1.85 5.41 -10.70
C HIS A 16 -1.21 4.10 -10.31
N ALA A 17 0.09 4.07 -10.31
CA ALA A 17 0.82 3.01 -9.66
C ALA A 17 0.83 3.26 -8.16
N GLN A 18 -0.19 2.83 -7.53
CA GLN A 18 -0.30 2.72 -6.10
C GLN A 18 0.07 1.29 -5.74
N GLN A 19 1.17 1.08 -5.03
CA GLN A 19 1.54 -0.27 -4.57
C GLN A 19 0.51 -0.85 -3.62
N THR A 20 0.04 -0.01 -2.69
CA THR A 20 -0.93 -0.34 -1.64
C THR A 20 -2.00 0.73 -1.61
N ILE A 21 -3.12 0.53 -0.93
CA ILE A 21 -4.05 1.64 -0.61
C ILE A 21 -3.45 2.47 0.52
N PHE A 22 -3.28 1.88 1.66
CA PHE A 22 -2.44 2.31 2.77
C PHE A 22 -1.42 1.22 3.07
N ASN A 23 -1.86 -0.02 3.24
CA ASN A 23 -1.03 -1.15 3.61
C ASN A 23 -1.30 -2.38 2.74
N VAL A 24 -2.55 -2.56 2.30
CA VAL A 24 -2.95 -3.71 1.48
C VAL A 24 -2.63 -3.46 0.01
N PRO A 25 -1.97 -4.40 -0.68
CA PRO A 25 -1.62 -4.27 -2.09
C PRO A 25 -2.84 -4.03 -2.99
N THR A 26 -2.69 -3.14 -3.96
CA THR A 26 -3.67 -2.95 -5.03
C THR A 26 -3.39 -3.85 -6.22
N THR A 27 -4.33 -3.91 -7.17
CA THR A 27 -4.12 -4.60 -8.45
C THR A 27 -3.45 -3.73 -9.52
N ASP A 28 -3.07 -2.50 -9.18
CA ASP A 28 -2.37 -1.62 -10.10
C ASP A 28 -0.91 -2.05 -10.25
N VAL A 29 -0.40 -1.93 -11.47
CA VAL A 29 0.99 -2.24 -11.84
C VAL A 29 1.46 -1.14 -12.77
N LEU A 30 2.68 -0.67 -12.56
CA LEU A 30 3.32 0.34 -13.39
C LEU A 30 3.54 -0.14 -14.82
N ASP A 31 3.32 0.77 -15.78
CA ASP A 31 3.72 0.55 -17.16
C ASP A 31 5.26 0.47 -17.28
N LYS A 32 5.71 -0.19 -18.34
CA LYS A 32 7.14 -0.37 -18.61
C LYS A 32 7.93 0.95 -18.58
N GLY A 33 8.98 0.98 -17.77
CA GLY A 33 9.88 2.11 -17.63
C GLY A 33 9.35 3.24 -16.74
N LYS A 34 8.14 3.13 -16.20
CA LYS A 34 7.64 4.07 -15.20
C LYS A 34 8.27 3.79 -13.85
N VAL A 35 8.53 4.86 -13.10
CA VAL A 35 9.12 4.80 -11.75
C VAL A 35 8.22 5.55 -10.79
N TYR A 36 7.94 4.92 -9.66
CA TYR A 36 7.19 5.49 -8.56
C TYR A 36 8.01 5.44 -7.27
N PHE A 37 7.98 6.52 -6.54
CA PHE A 37 8.53 6.61 -5.19
C PHE A 37 7.43 6.93 -4.20
N GLU A 38 7.48 6.34 -3.02
CA GLU A 38 6.57 6.62 -1.92
C GLU A 38 7.35 6.67 -0.61
N LEU A 39 6.93 7.55 0.28
CA LEU A 39 7.41 7.62 1.65
C LEU A 39 6.23 7.46 2.58
N ASP A 40 6.23 6.39 3.38
CA ASP A 40 5.24 6.15 4.42
C ASP A 40 5.77 6.64 5.76
N ILE A 41 4.94 7.35 6.48
CA ILE A 41 5.23 7.88 7.81
C ILE A 41 4.11 7.41 8.74
N SER A 42 4.47 6.58 9.71
CA SER A 42 3.56 6.20 10.79
C SER A 42 3.84 7.04 12.05
N ALA A 43 2.80 7.53 12.69
CA ALA A 43 2.91 8.35 13.89
C ALA A 43 1.92 7.89 14.97
N LYS A 44 2.37 7.90 16.22
CA LYS A 44 1.55 7.65 17.42
C LYS A 44 1.50 8.93 18.26
N PRO A 45 0.58 9.85 17.98
CA PRO A 45 0.57 11.19 18.62
C PRO A 45 0.48 11.16 20.15
N ASN A 46 -0.12 10.10 20.68
CA ASN A 46 -0.36 9.91 22.12
C ASN A 46 0.79 9.18 22.85
N ASP A 47 1.86 8.79 22.15
CA ASP A 47 3.01 8.18 22.79
C ASP A 47 3.74 9.24 23.64
N SER A 48 4.16 8.84 24.84
CA SER A 48 4.89 9.73 25.76
C SER A 48 6.32 10.02 25.30
N ASP A 49 6.93 9.10 24.56
CA ASP A 49 8.26 9.26 24.00
C ASP A 49 8.20 9.99 22.64
N ALA A 50 8.93 11.09 22.54
CA ALA A 50 8.99 11.90 21.33
C ALA A 50 9.53 11.13 20.10
N LEU A 51 10.42 10.18 20.29
CA LEU A 51 10.96 9.31 19.23
C LEU A 51 9.92 8.28 18.76
N ASN A 52 9.11 7.76 19.68
CA ASN A 52 8.04 6.82 19.36
C ASN A 52 6.83 7.48 18.72
N LYS A 53 6.68 8.80 18.81
CA LYS A 53 5.61 9.54 18.12
C LYS A 53 5.65 9.35 16.61
N PHE A 54 6.84 9.17 16.05
CA PHE A 54 7.07 8.81 14.66
C PHE A 54 7.61 7.39 14.61
N SER A 55 6.73 6.42 14.56
CA SER A 55 7.10 5.02 14.75
C SER A 55 7.79 4.36 13.56
N SER A 56 7.63 4.88 12.34
CA SER A 56 8.39 4.41 11.18
C SER A 56 8.41 5.42 10.03
N PHE A 57 9.47 5.35 9.24
CA PHE A 57 9.63 5.98 7.94
C PHE A 57 10.03 4.87 6.96
N VAL A 58 9.21 4.60 5.96
CA VAL A 58 9.46 3.51 5.01
C VAL A 58 9.47 4.08 3.60
N PRO A 59 10.66 4.38 3.04
CA PRO A 59 10.76 4.72 1.63
C PRO A 59 10.58 3.48 0.76
N HIS A 60 9.83 3.66 -0.33
CA HIS A 60 9.55 2.67 -1.36
C HIS A 60 9.97 3.19 -2.72
N VAL A 61 10.57 2.36 -3.54
CA VAL A 61 10.76 2.64 -4.97
C VAL A 61 10.30 1.46 -5.79
N VAL A 62 9.56 1.73 -6.86
CA VAL A 62 8.98 0.71 -7.73
C VAL A 62 9.19 1.08 -9.18
N VAL A 63 9.49 0.07 -10.00
CA VAL A 63 9.72 0.20 -11.44
C VAL A 63 8.86 -0.80 -12.20
N GLY A 64 8.12 -0.32 -13.18
CA GLY A 64 7.42 -1.17 -14.14
C GLY A 64 8.39 -1.79 -15.14
N THR A 65 8.43 -3.11 -15.20
CA THR A 65 9.32 -3.84 -16.12
C THR A 65 8.67 -4.19 -17.45
N GLY A 66 7.35 -4.01 -17.55
CA GLY A 66 6.52 -4.50 -18.64
C GLY A 66 5.90 -5.87 -18.31
N HIS A 67 5.12 -6.39 -19.25
CA HIS A 67 4.39 -7.67 -19.08
C HIS A 67 3.51 -7.74 -17.83
N ASN A 68 2.98 -6.57 -17.38
CA ASN A 68 2.22 -6.42 -16.14
C ASN A 68 2.99 -6.82 -14.88
N ILE A 69 4.32 -6.63 -14.89
CA ILE A 69 5.19 -6.91 -13.75
C ILE A 69 5.82 -5.60 -13.28
N GLU A 70 5.85 -5.41 -11.97
CA GLU A 70 6.66 -4.40 -11.31
C GLU A 70 7.56 -5.03 -10.26
N ILE A 71 8.70 -4.43 -10.07
CA ILE A 71 9.66 -4.77 -9.03
C ILE A 71 9.97 -3.52 -8.21
N GLY A 72 10.33 -3.71 -6.96
CA GLY A 72 10.66 -2.58 -6.11
C GLY A 72 11.50 -2.97 -4.91
N LEU A 73 11.82 -1.95 -4.13
CA LEU A 73 12.55 -2.08 -2.88
C LEU A 73 11.92 -1.14 -1.85
N ASN A 74 11.56 -1.69 -0.69
CA ASN A 74 11.19 -0.92 0.46
C ASN A 74 12.32 -1.02 1.49
N ILE A 75 12.58 0.05 2.21
CA ILE A 75 13.51 0.05 3.36
C ILE A 75 12.66 0.18 4.62
N ALA A 76 12.37 -0.96 5.23
CA ALA A 76 11.56 -1.04 6.43
C ALA A 76 12.43 -1.01 7.70
N GLY A 77 11.79 -0.78 8.84
CA GLY A 77 12.45 -0.60 10.11
C GLY A 77 12.60 0.88 10.43
N ASN A 78 13.50 1.19 11.29
CA ASN A 78 13.68 2.53 11.78
C ASN A 78 14.77 3.25 11.00
N VAL A 79 14.43 4.02 9.99
CA VAL A 79 15.38 4.90 9.29
C VAL A 79 15.47 6.30 9.91
N GLN A 80 14.70 6.58 10.96
CA GLN A 80 14.79 7.83 11.72
C GLN A 80 16.01 7.81 12.67
N PRO A 81 16.47 8.99 13.14
CA PRO A 81 17.55 9.06 14.12
C PRO A 81 17.23 8.26 15.40
N GLY A 82 18.20 7.49 15.89
CA GLY A 82 18.03 6.61 17.05
C GLY A 82 17.42 5.26 16.76
N ALA A 83 17.21 4.95 15.50
CA ALA A 83 16.66 3.69 15.06
C ALA A 83 17.67 2.55 15.05
N ASP A 84 17.23 1.38 15.50
CA ASP A 84 18.11 0.25 15.77
C ASP A 84 18.05 -0.88 14.74
N SER A 85 17.11 -0.86 13.82
CA SER A 85 16.94 -1.98 12.89
C SER A 85 16.67 -1.50 11.46
N THR A 86 17.20 -2.21 10.49
CA THR A 86 16.93 -1.98 9.07
C THR A 86 16.67 -3.30 8.35
N THR A 87 15.59 -3.34 7.61
CA THR A 87 15.22 -4.48 6.76
C THR A 87 15.06 -4.00 5.33
N LEU A 88 15.79 -4.59 4.42
CA LEU A 88 15.54 -4.42 2.99
C LEU A 88 14.41 -5.35 2.58
N VAL A 89 13.45 -4.83 1.81
CA VAL A 89 12.28 -5.59 1.36
C VAL A 89 12.15 -5.47 -0.16
N PRO A 90 12.91 -6.26 -0.94
CA PRO A 90 12.62 -6.41 -2.35
C PRO A 90 11.21 -6.95 -2.54
N VAL A 91 10.50 -6.36 -3.50
CA VAL A 91 9.11 -6.67 -3.81
C VAL A 91 8.96 -7.00 -5.29
N LEU A 92 8.04 -7.92 -5.58
CA LEU A 92 7.61 -8.25 -6.92
C LEU A 92 6.09 -8.33 -6.92
N LYS A 93 5.44 -7.72 -7.91
CA LYS A 93 4.01 -7.85 -8.15
C LYS A 93 3.76 -8.11 -9.64
N TRP A 94 2.93 -9.08 -9.93
CA TRP A 94 2.51 -9.46 -11.27
C TRP A 94 1.00 -9.43 -11.38
N ARG A 95 0.48 -8.62 -12.29
CA ARG A 95 -0.94 -8.60 -12.64
C ARG A 95 -1.21 -9.68 -13.67
N VAL A 96 -1.70 -10.83 -13.18
CA VAL A 96 -1.96 -12.02 -13.98
C VAL A 96 -3.23 -11.90 -14.83
N TYR A 97 -4.17 -11.04 -14.43
CA TYR A 97 -5.39 -10.76 -15.17
C TYR A 97 -5.80 -9.29 -15.07
N ASN A 98 -6.28 -8.74 -16.18
CA ASN A 98 -6.82 -7.39 -16.26
C ASN A 98 -8.04 -7.36 -17.20
N GLY A 99 -9.24 -7.21 -16.63
CA GLY A 99 -10.51 -7.12 -17.34
C GLY A 99 -10.88 -5.71 -17.81
N GLY A 100 -9.91 -4.78 -17.80
CA GLY A 100 -10.10 -3.39 -18.25
C GLY A 100 -10.73 -2.47 -17.20
N ASP A 101 -11.09 -1.26 -17.65
CA ASP A 101 -11.45 -0.11 -16.78
C ASP A 101 -12.62 -0.34 -15.82
N ASN A 102 -13.55 -1.22 -16.16
CA ASN A 102 -14.70 -1.56 -15.32
C ASN A 102 -14.73 -3.07 -15.06
N GLY A 103 -13.56 -3.70 -15.05
CA GLY A 103 -13.38 -5.13 -14.95
C GLY A 103 -12.90 -5.61 -13.59
N TRP A 104 -12.62 -6.88 -13.56
CA TRP A 104 -11.86 -7.53 -12.52
C TRP A 104 -10.37 -7.45 -12.85
N ALA A 105 -9.53 -7.35 -11.83
CA ALA A 105 -8.10 -7.52 -11.97
C ALA A 105 -7.59 -8.47 -10.89
N ILE A 106 -6.52 -9.21 -11.20
CA ILE A 106 -5.93 -10.20 -10.27
C ILE A 106 -4.42 -9.98 -10.28
N VAL A 107 -3.84 -9.87 -9.09
CA VAL A 107 -2.39 -9.84 -8.90
C VAL A 107 -1.94 -10.95 -7.96
N VAL A 108 -0.70 -11.37 -8.16
CA VAL A 108 0.09 -12.13 -7.19
C VAL A 108 1.36 -11.35 -6.90
N GLY A 109 1.86 -11.44 -5.67
CA GLY A 109 3.08 -10.73 -5.31
C GLY A 109 3.78 -11.34 -4.13
N THR A 110 5.02 -10.91 -3.94
CA THR A 110 5.84 -11.32 -2.81
C THR A 110 6.72 -10.17 -2.32
N HIS A 111 6.91 -10.10 -1.02
CA HIS A 111 7.85 -9.24 -0.32
C HIS A 111 8.84 -10.15 0.41
N VAL A 112 10.13 -9.98 0.15
CA VAL A 112 11.18 -10.73 0.85
C VAL A 112 11.81 -9.83 1.89
N PHE A 113 11.72 -10.19 3.15
CA PHE A 113 12.26 -9.42 4.27
C PHE A 113 13.68 -9.88 4.57
N ILE A 114 14.65 -9.00 4.38
CA ILE A 114 16.08 -9.26 4.57
C ILE A 114 16.60 -8.30 5.66
N PRO A 115 16.59 -8.70 6.95
CA PRO A 115 17.17 -7.89 8.01
C PRO A 115 18.67 -7.74 7.81
N VAL A 116 19.15 -6.50 7.71
CA VAL A 116 20.56 -6.19 7.43
C VAL A 116 21.27 -5.55 8.61
N HIS A 117 20.52 -4.92 9.53
CA HIS A 117 21.06 -4.31 10.73
C HIS A 117 20.17 -4.62 11.93
N ASN A 118 20.78 -4.95 13.08
CA ASN A 118 20.11 -5.37 14.32
C ASN A 118 18.97 -6.37 14.06
N LYS A 119 19.36 -7.54 13.57
CA LYS A 119 18.46 -8.58 13.08
C LYS A 119 17.56 -9.11 14.20
N ALA A 120 16.28 -8.79 14.14
CA ALA A 120 15.28 -9.35 15.05
C ALA A 120 14.73 -10.71 14.59
N TYR A 121 14.99 -11.09 13.32
CA TYR A 121 14.51 -12.33 12.70
C TYR A 121 15.41 -12.72 11.52
N ASP A 122 15.27 -13.96 11.04
CA ASP A 122 15.92 -14.42 9.82
C ASP A 122 15.19 -13.95 8.55
N VAL A 123 15.79 -14.20 7.38
CA VAL A 123 15.15 -13.90 6.11
C VAL A 123 13.83 -14.63 5.99
N GLY A 124 12.79 -13.90 5.64
CA GLY A 124 11.47 -14.44 5.47
C GLY A 124 10.72 -13.76 4.33
N ASN A 125 9.49 -14.17 4.07
CA ASN A 125 8.68 -13.55 3.04
C ASN A 125 7.21 -13.42 3.42
N TYR A 126 6.54 -12.56 2.69
CA TYR A 126 5.09 -12.43 2.58
C TYR A 126 4.69 -12.63 1.13
N THR A 127 3.84 -13.61 0.85
CA THR A 127 3.30 -13.86 -0.48
C THR A 127 1.79 -13.69 -0.45
N TYR A 128 1.23 -13.07 -1.48
CA TYR A 128 -0.19 -12.72 -1.52
C TYR A 128 -0.82 -12.84 -2.90
N THR A 129 -2.14 -12.90 -2.90
CA THR A 129 -3.00 -12.74 -4.07
C THR A 129 -4.08 -11.72 -3.74
N MET A 130 -4.33 -10.78 -4.67
CA MET A 130 -5.42 -9.81 -4.59
C MET A 130 -6.30 -9.89 -5.83
N VAL A 131 -7.58 -9.81 -5.62
CA VAL A 131 -8.62 -9.67 -6.65
C VAL A 131 -9.34 -8.37 -6.39
N GLN A 132 -9.48 -7.52 -7.40
CA GLN A 132 -10.16 -6.23 -7.26
C GLN A 132 -11.14 -6.02 -8.42
N LYS A 133 -12.31 -5.48 -8.10
CA LYS A 133 -13.33 -5.07 -9.05
C LYS A 133 -13.39 -3.56 -9.12
N THR A 134 -13.25 -3.01 -10.31
CA THR A 134 -13.59 -1.61 -10.60
C THR A 134 -15.01 -1.54 -11.16
N PHE A 135 -15.84 -0.68 -10.62
CA PHE A 135 -17.21 -0.43 -11.07
C PHE A 135 -17.28 0.78 -11.99
N LYS A 136 -18.39 0.94 -12.73
CA LYS A 136 -18.63 2.11 -13.60
C LYS A 136 -18.61 3.44 -12.83
N THR A 137 -18.95 3.42 -11.55
CA THR A 137 -18.86 4.54 -10.61
C THR A 137 -17.43 4.89 -10.20
N LYS A 138 -16.42 4.16 -10.72
CA LYS A 138 -15.03 4.21 -10.32
C LYS A 138 -14.77 3.74 -8.90
N THR A 139 -15.79 3.25 -8.19
CA THR A 139 -15.61 2.53 -6.92
C THR A 139 -14.77 1.29 -7.18
N ARG A 140 -13.82 1.02 -6.30
CA ARG A 140 -12.98 -0.19 -6.33
C ARG A 140 -13.16 -0.96 -5.03
N VAL A 141 -13.37 -2.25 -5.15
CA VAL A 141 -13.47 -3.17 -4.00
C VAL A 141 -12.58 -4.36 -4.28
N GLY A 142 -11.75 -4.68 -3.32
CA GLY A 142 -10.81 -5.79 -3.43
C GLY A 142 -10.84 -6.72 -2.24
N PHE A 143 -10.47 -7.95 -2.49
CA PHE A 143 -10.24 -8.98 -1.47
C PHE A 143 -9.09 -9.87 -1.88
N GLY A 144 -8.44 -10.44 -0.90
CA GLY A 144 -7.30 -11.29 -1.14
C GLY A 144 -6.89 -12.09 0.07
N SER A 145 -5.81 -12.79 -0.08
CA SER A 145 -5.18 -13.53 1.01
C SER A 145 -3.66 -13.49 0.88
N GLY A 146 -2.99 -13.68 1.99
CA GLY A 146 -1.55 -13.75 2.01
C GLY A 146 -1.05 -14.65 3.13
N PHE A 147 0.24 -14.91 3.10
CA PHE A 147 0.89 -15.78 4.05
C PHE A 147 2.30 -15.27 4.36
N PHE A 148 2.59 -15.13 5.66
CA PHE A 148 3.91 -14.82 6.18
C PHE A 148 4.68 -16.09 6.54
N THR A 149 5.97 -16.14 6.27
CA THR A 149 6.84 -17.15 6.89
C THR A 149 6.96 -16.89 8.39
N LYS A 150 7.32 -17.92 9.14
CA LYS A 150 7.43 -17.83 10.61
C LYS A 150 8.44 -16.77 11.07
N ASP A 151 9.44 -16.48 10.23
CA ASP A 151 10.55 -15.62 10.57
C ASP A 151 10.19 -14.11 10.50
N VAL A 152 9.09 -13.77 9.81
CA VAL A 152 8.61 -12.38 9.65
C VAL A 152 7.64 -11.97 10.76
N VAL A 153 7.01 -12.92 11.41
CA VAL A 153 6.01 -12.67 12.47
C VAL A 153 6.48 -13.19 13.82
N VAL A 154 6.07 -12.52 14.87
CA VAL A 154 6.39 -12.95 16.23
C VAL A 154 5.87 -14.36 16.51
N PRO A 155 6.52 -15.11 17.42
CA PRO A 155 6.07 -16.44 17.80
C PRO A 155 4.59 -16.46 18.18
N ASN A 156 3.87 -17.48 17.74
CA ASN A 156 2.43 -17.70 17.95
C ASN A 156 1.50 -16.69 17.25
N ALA A 157 2.02 -15.80 16.39
CA ALA A 157 1.17 -14.97 15.56
C ALA A 157 0.50 -15.78 14.42
N VAL A 158 -0.67 -15.33 14.00
CA VAL A 158 -1.33 -15.90 12.83
C VAL A 158 -0.53 -15.48 11.59
N ARG A 159 -0.14 -16.43 10.76
CA ARG A 159 0.65 -16.19 9.54
C ARG A 159 -0.18 -15.99 8.29
N GLY A 160 -1.38 -16.57 8.26
CA GLY A 160 -2.35 -16.36 7.18
C GLY A 160 -3.14 -15.09 7.40
N VAL A 161 -3.34 -14.30 6.36
CA VAL A 161 -4.10 -13.05 6.40
C VAL A 161 -5.16 -13.01 5.31
N GLY A 162 -6.34 -12.50 5.62
CA GLY A 162 -7.29 -11.98 4.65
C GLY A 162 -6.97 -10.51 4.40
N GLN A 163 -7.25 -10.05 3.20
CA GLN A 163 -7.01 -8.68 2.75
C GLN A 163 -8.28 -8.12 2.15
N PHE A 164 -8.63 -6.89 2.52
CA PHE A 164 -9.79 -6.18 1.97
C PHE A 164 -9.41 -4.76 1.64
N THR A 165 -9.96 -4.25 0.54
CA THR A 165 -9.71 -2.88 0.07
C THR A 165 -10.99 -2.25 -0.42
N PHE A 166 -11.12 -0.95 -0.19
CA PHE A 166 -12.21 -0.12 -0.69
C PHE A 166 -11.68 1.25 -1.09
N GLU A 167 -12.07 1.73 -2.26
CA GLU A 167 -11.78 3.07 -2.75
C GLU A 167 -13.03 3.65 -3.40
N GLN A 168 -13.36 4.89 -3.04
CA GLN A 168 -14.45 5.66 -3.63
C GLN A 168 -13.96 7.05 -4.03
N PRO A 169 -13.72 7.31 -5.31
CA PRO A 169 -13.50 8.68 -5.78
C PRO A 169 -14.73 9.56 -5.49
N VAL A 170 -14.51 10.65 -4.77
CA VAL A 170 -15.54 11.64 -4.44
C VAL A 170 -15.44 12.84 -5.40
N THR A 171 -14.21 13.18 -5.76
CA THR A 171 -13.90 14.20 -6.78
C THR A 171 -12.78 13.69 -7.69
N ASN A 172 -12.41 14.47 -8.70
CA ASN A 172 -11.26 14.14 -9.54
C ASN A 172 -9.91 14.16 -8.79
N LYS A 173 -9.87 14.74 -7.58
CA LYS A 173 -8.67 14.87 -6.77
C LYS A 173 -8.74 14.11 -5.45
N PHE A 174 -9.92 13.78 -4.96
CA PHE A 174 -10.09 13.17 -3.65
C PHE A 174 -10.82 11.85 -3.70
N THR A 175 -10.22 10.84 -3.07
CA THR A 175 -10.77 9.48 -2.92
C THR A 175 -10.84 9.14 -1.44
N ILE A 176 -11.98 8.64 -0.98
CA ILE A 176 -12.09 7.97 0.32
C ILE A 176 -11.58 6.54 0.13
N ALA A 177 -10.75 6.09 1.03
CA ALA A 177 -10.13 4.77 0.93
C ALA A 177 -10.09 4.06 2.29
N SER A 178 -10.10 2.74 2.24
CA SER A 178 -9.96 1.89 3.41
C SER A 178 -9.32 0.57 3.02
N ASP A 179 -8.49 0.03 3.90
CA ASP A 179 -7.95 -1.31 3.76
C ASP A 179 -7.91 -2.05 5.10
N TRP A 180 -7.82 -3.36 5.05
CA TRP A 180 -7.79 -4.21 6.23
C TRP A 180 -6.97 -5.47 6.01
N TYR A 181 -5.97 -5.66 6.85
CA TYR A 181 -5.33 -6.94 7.10
C TYR A 181 -5.98 -7.65 8.27
N THR A 182 -6.53 -8.84 8.04
CA THR A 182 -7.07 -9.67 9.13
C THR A 182 -5.96 -10.36 9.90
N GLY A 183 -6.30 -10.91 11.07
CA GLY A 183 -5.38 -11.76 11.84
C GLY A 183 -4.72 -11.06 13.01
N LYS A 184 -4.08 -11.89 13.85
CA LYS A 184 -3.37 -11.47 15.07
C LYS A 184 -1.87 -11.46 14.80
N HIS A 185 -1.38 -10.38 14.24
CA HIS A 185 0.04 -10.16 13.93
C HIS A 185 0.34 -8.65 13.85
N ALA A 186 1.61 -8.29 13.69
CA ALA A 186 2.04 -6.88 13.68
C ALA A 186 1.38 -6.03 12.58
N ASN A 187 0.99 -6.64 11.45
CA ASN A 187 0.28 -5.95 10.36
C ASN A 187 -1.25 -6.12 10.45
N GLY A 188 -1.78 -6.65 11.55
CA GLY A 188 -3.20 -6.88 11.75
C GLY A 188 -3.94 -5.62 12.18
N TYR A 189 -4.39 -4.81 11.24
CA TYR A 189 -5.13 -3.56 11.46
C TYR A 189 -6.01 -3.21 10.28
N TRP A 190 -6.99 -2.36 10.54
CA TRP A 190 -7.84 -1.70 9.59
C TRP A 190 -7.48 -0.23 9.50
N THR A 191 -7.23 0.28 8.31
CA THR A 191 -6.92 1.69 8.05
C THR A 191 -8.04 2.32 7.22
N SER A 192 -8.46 3.51 7.59
CA SER A 192 -9.39 4.32 6.81
C SER A 192 -8.90 5.75 6.70
N GLY A 193 -9.14 6.37 5.55
CA GLY A 193 -8.67 7.72 5.31
C GLY A 193 -8.98 8.26 3.92
N GLY A 194 -8.12 9.11 3.43
CA GLY A 194 -8.27 9.78 2.15
C GLY A 194 -6.97 9.83 1.35
N ILE A 195 -7.15 9.84 0.04
CA ILE A 195 -6.10 9.98 -0.97
C ILE A 195 -6.35 11.28 -1.72
N TYR A 196 -5.37 12.16 -1.77
CA TYR A 196 -5.47 13.45 -2.43
C TYR A 196 -4.41 13.64 -3.52
N LYS A 197 -4.84 13.84 -4.75
CA LYS A 197 -4.00 14.15 -5.91
C LYS A 197 -3.60 15.62 -5.86
N VAL A 198 -2.43 15.91 -5.32
CA VAL A 198 -1.90 17.28 -5.20
C VAL A 198 -1.60 17.84 -6.59
N THR A 199 -0.90 17.05 -7.41
CA THR A 199 -0.61 17.32 -8.82
C THR A 199 -0.86 16.08 -9.68
N LYS A 200 -0.53 16.12 -10.97
CA LYS A 200 -0.56 14.93 -11.84
C LYS A 200 0.49 13.87 -11.43
N LYS A 201 1.54 14.28 -10.71
CA LYS A 201 2.66 13.41 -10.32
C LYS A 201 2.72 13.15 -8.81
N LEU A 202 2.16 14.05 -7.99
CA LEU A 202 2.25 13.99 -6.54
C LEU A 202 0.90 13.63 -5.95
N THR A 203 0.88 12.60 -5.12
CA THR A 203 -0.28 12.14 -4.36
C THR A 203 0.07 12.09 -2.88
N ALA A 204 -0.85 12.55 -2.05
CA ALA A 204 -0.76 12.46 -0.60
C ALA A 204 -1.86 11.53 -0.09
N TYR A 205 -1.53 10.72 0.90
CA TYR A 205 -2.44 9.81 1.58
C TYR A 205 -2.43 10.15 3.07
N SER A 206 -3.56 10.01 3.72
CA SER A 206 -3.63 10.10 5.17
C SER A 206 -4.75 9.21 5.69
N GLY A 207 -4.46 8.41 6.70
CA GLY A 207 -5.40 7.48 7.30
C GLY A 207 -5.08 7.23 8.77
N TYR A 208 -6.06 6.68 9.46
CA TYR A 208 -5.89 6.19 10.82
C TYR A 208 -6.10 4.68 10.85
N SER A 209 -5.12 3.99 11.42
CA SER A 209 -5.10 2.55 11.59
C SER A 209 -5.59 2.17 12.97
N VAL A 210 -6.45 1.15 13.04
CA VAL A 210 -6.96 0.55 14.28
C VAL A 210 -6.57 -0.92 14.29
N GLY A 211 -5.86 -1.34 15.33
CA GLY A 211 -5.43 -2.72 15.50
C GLY A 211 -6.59 -3.69 15.64
N ASN A 212 -6.45 -4.86 15.05
CA ASN A 212 -7.41 -5.95 15.24
C ASN A 212 -7.50 -6.35 16.72
N ALA A 213 -8.64 -6.87 17.15
CA ALA A 213 -8.80 -7.45 18.49
C ALA A 213 -7.69 -8.50 18.74
N ASN A 214 -7.01 -8.39 19.87
CA ASN A 214 -5.87 -9.23 20.25
C ASN A 214 -4.61 -9.07 19.36
N ALA A 215 -4.53 -8.07 18.49
CA ALA A 215 -3.26 -7.67 17.89
C ALA A 215 -2.34 -7.01 18.94
N SER A 216 -1.07 -6.85 18.61
CA SER A 216 -0.13 -6.16 19.52
C SER A 216 -0.57 -4.71 19.73
N LYS A 217 -0.42 -4.20 20.95
CA LYS A 217 -0.55 -2.76 21.24
C LYS A 217 0.43 -2.01 20.33
N GLY A 218 -0.03 -1.02 19.63
CA GLY A 218 0.83 -0.26 18.69
C GLY A 218 0.41 -0.34 17.24
N ASN A 219 -0.63 -1.10 16.94
CA ASN A 219 -1.25 -1.09 15.61
C ASN A 219 -2.27 0.05 15.44
N ASP A 220 -2.43 0.90 16.47
CA ASP A 220 -3.21 2.14 16.37
C ASP A 220 -2.25 3.29 16.06
N PHE A 221 -2.31 3.84 14.86
CA PHE A 221 -1.39 4.91 14.42
C PHE A 221 -2.02 5.77 13.33
N LEU A 222 -1.54 7.00 13.24
CA LEU A 222 -1.77 7.87 12.09
C LEU A 222 -0.79 7.50 10.99
N LEU A 223 -1.28 7.33 9.77
CA LEU A 223 -0.49 7.09 8.58
C LEU A 223 -0.55 8.30 7.66
N VAL A 224 0.60 8.72 7.17
CA VAL A 224 0.75 9.72 6.11
C VAL A 224 1.71 9.16 5.07
N GLU A 225 1.29 9.21 3.80
CA GLU A 225 2.13 8.75 2.69
C GLU A 225 2.23 9.84 1.64
N ILE A 226 3.38 9.92 1.00
CA ILE A 226 3.64 10.85 -0.10
C ILE A 226 4.20 10.05 -1.27
N GLY A 227 3.40 9.94 -2.32
CA GLY A 227 3.76 9.21 -3.54
C GLY A 227 4.10 10.16 -4.70
N TYR A 228 5.15 9.84 -5.46
CA TYR A 228 5.59 10.62 -6.61
C TYR A 228 5.87 9.75 -7.84
N ASN A 229 5.23 10.10 -8.95
CA ASN A 229 5.46 9.50 -10.26
C ASN A 229 6.49 10.33 -11.04
N PHE A 230 7.64 9.74 -11.39
CA PHE A 230 8.73 10.45 -12.07
C PHE A 230 8.43 10.74 -13.56
N ASN A 231 7.60 9.93 -14.22
CA ASN A 231 7.37 9.98 -15.68
C ASN A 231 5.90 10.17 -16.04
#